data_8402110a363d7b9beca4b7c08b97edee
#
_entry.id   8402110a363d7b9beca4b7c08b97edee
#
_cell.length_a   1.000
_cell.length_b   1.000
_cell.length_c   1.000
_cell.angle_alpha   90.00
_cell.angle_beta   90.00
_cell.angle_gamma   90.00
#
_symmetry.space_group_name_H-M   'P 1'
#
loop_
_entity.id
_entity.type
_entity.pdbx_description
1 polymer ?
#
loop_
_entity_poly.entity_id
_entity_poly.type
_entity_poly.pdbx_seq_one_letter_code
_entity_poly.pdbx_strand_id
1 'polypeptide(L)'
;MDKLTLLGLLVAIVGILSGQILEGSNLSVLFQGSAFLIVFCGTLGAVMVQSSAKVFLTAIKMGAWAFSTPKSAGPDLILQLTSWGTLARKEGMLALEARIPGIADPFMKKGVQLLVDGHSAEKIRDVLETDIQSWEQLRWQSARVWEAAAGYSPTVGIIGAVLGLMHVMQNLSEPSKLGSGIAVAFVATIYGVAFANLLFLPVANKLKAIIMQQTHMRDMVIDGLGAIANGENPRYIELKLQSYLN
;
A
#
# COMPACT_ATOMS: atom_id res chain seq x y z
N MET A 1 -5.16 6.53 -11.96
CA MET A 1 -5.65 7.01 -10.64
C MET A 1 -6.90 6.22 -10.28
N ASP A 2 -6.98 5.75 -9.06
CA ASP A 2 -8.18 5.05 -8.58
C ASP A 2 -9.29 6.07 -8.27
N LYS A 3 -10.28 6.11 -9.17
CA LYS A 3 -11.39 7.06 -9.08
C LYS A 3 -12.24 6.85 -7.82
N LEU A 4 -12.37 5.59 -7.36
CA LEU A 4 -13.17 5.25 -6.18
C LEU A 4 -12.54 5.81 -4.89
N THR A 5 -11.22 5.73 -4.76
CA THR A 5 -10.49 6.27 -3.60
C THR A 5 -10.65 7.79 -3.49
N LEU A 6 -10.51 8.49 -4.63
CA LEU A 6 -10.69 9.94 -4.65
C LEU A 6 -12.13 10.35 -4.36
N LEU A 7 -13.09 9.63 -4.96
CA LEU A 7 -14.51 9.87 -4.72
C LEU A 7 -14.88 9.62 -3.24
N GLY A 8 -14.40 8.52 -2.65
CA GLY A 8 -14.65 8.19 -1.25
C GLY A 8 -14.11 9.25 -0.29
N LEU A 9 -12.87 9.71 -0.53
CA LEU A 9 -12.27 10.78 0.27
C LEU A 9 -13.06 12.10 0.13
N LEU A 10 -13.47 12.44 -1.09
CA LEU A 10 -14.28 13.62 -1.37
C LEU A 10 -15.63 13.55 -0.65
N VAL A 11 -16.34 12.42 -0.74
CA VAL A 11 -17.64 12.23 -0.05
C VAL A 11 -17.48 12.37 1.46
N ALA A 12 -16.42 11.81 2.05
CA ALA A 12 -16.17 11.91 3.48
C ALA A 12 -15.91 13.38 3.91
N ILE A 13 -15.04 14.09 3.18
CA ILE A 13 -14.71 15.49 3.48
C ILE A 13 -15.95 16.38 3.30
N VAL A 14 -16.65 16.26 2.17
CA VAL A 14 -17.86 17.05 1.90
C VAL A 14 -18.96 16.75 2.93
N GLY A 15 -19.14 15.48 3.32
CA GLY A 15 -20.12 15.09 4.34
C GLY A 15 -19.85 15.75 5.69
N ILE A 16 -18.59 15.73 6.15
CA ILE A 16 -18.18 16.34 7.43
C ILE A 16 -18.33 17.86 7.38
N LEU A 17 -17.86 18.52 6.31
CA LEU A 17 -17.91 19.96 6.19
C LEU A 17 -19.35 20.47 6.01
N SER A 18 -20.19 19.77 5.24
CA SER A 18 -21.60 20.14 5.09
C SER A 18 -22.39 19.97 6.38
N GLY A 19 -22.11 18.91 7.17
CA GLY A 19 -22.69 18.75 8.50
C GLY A 19 -22.37 19.95 9.41
N GLN A 20 -21.11 20.37 9.43
CA GLN A 20 -20.65 21.52 10.21
C GLN A 20 -21.32 22.84 9.78
N ILE A 21 -21.51 23.04 8.46
CA ILE A 21 -22.18 24.23 7.93
C ILE A 21 -23.67 24.24 8.30
N LEU A 22 -24.35 23.09 8.22
CA LEU A 22 -25.78 22.97 8.58
C LEU A 22 -26.05 23.30 10.05
N GLU A 23 -25.08 23.05 10.94
CA GLU A 23 -25.16 23.44 12.35
C GLU A 23 -24.89 24.94 12.58
N GLY A 24 -24.65 25.72 11.52
CA GLY A 24 -24.41 27.16 11.62
C GLY A 24 -23.01 27.50 12.15
N SER A 25 -22.13 26.53 12.25
CA SER A 25 -20.77 26.72 12.79
C SER A 25 -19.80 27.28 11.77
N ASN A 26 -18.86 28.11 12.19
CA ASN A 26 -17.83 28.66 11.31
C ASN A 26 -16.74 27.62 11.03
N LEU A 27 -16.50 27.33 9.75
CA LEU A 27 -15.47 26.38 9.32
C LEU A 27 -14.05 26.76 9.76
N SER A 28 -13.79 28.05 10.02
CA SER A 28 -12.47 28.52 10.47
C SER A 28 -12.05 27.92 11.82
N VAL A 29 -13.01 27.50 12.66
CA VAL A 29 -12.73 26.85 13.95
C VAL A 29 -12.03 25.50 13.76
N LEU A 30 -12.28 24.82 12.64
CA LEU A 30 -11.63 23.54 12.32
C LEU A 30 -10.16 23.71 11.91
N PHE A 31 -9.69 24.92 11.59
CA PHE A 31 -8.30 25.16 11.17
C PHE A 31 -7.45 25.61 12.35
N GLN A 32 -6.94 24.65 13.12
CA GLN A 32 -6.08 24.88 14.29
C GLN A 32 -4.68 24.35 14.01
N GLY A 33 -3.71 25.27 13.71
CA GLY A 33 -2.34 24.90 13.36
C GLY A 33 -1.60 24.14 14.47
N SER A 34 -1.82 24.51 15.74
CA SER A 34 -1.23 23.81 16.89
C SER A 34 -1.76 22.38 17.02
N ALA A 35 -3.07 22.18 16.89
CA ALA A 35 -3.68 20.85 16.92
C ALA A 35 -3.15 19.97 15.77
N PHE A 36 -3.04 20.53 14.55
CA PHE A 36 -2.46 19.81 13.41
C PHE A 36 -1.02 19.37 13.66
N LEU A 37 -0.17 20.27 14.15
CA LEU A 37 1.23 19.94 14.44
C LEU A 37 1.36 18.85 15.51
N ILE A 38 0.59 18.95 16.61
CA ILE A 38 0.63 17.94 17.66
C ILE A 38 0.24 16.57 17.10
N VAL A 39 -0.88 16.48 16.40
CA VAL A 39 -1.41 15.20 15.91
C VAL A 39 -0.54 14.64 14.81
N PHE A 40 -0.21 15.43 13.80
CA PHE A 40 0.56 14.96 12.64
C PHE A 40 2.00 14.61 13.01
N CYS A 41 2.73 15.54 13.65
CA CYS A 41 4.12 15.29 14.02
C CYS A 41 4.25 14.24 15.13
N GLY A 42 3.32 14.23 16.09
CA GLY A 42 3.31 13.21 17.15
C GLY A 42 3.06 11.81 16.59
N THR A 43 2.10 11.65 15.67
CA THR A 43 1.86 10.39 14.98
C THR A 43 3.05 9.96 14.13
N LEU A 44 3.60 10.89 13.34
CA LEU A 44 4.76 10.62 12.50
C LEU A 44 5.97 10.20 13.34
N GLY A 45 6.24 10.92 14.44
CA GLY A 45 7.33 10.60 15.38
C GLY A 45 7.18 9.21 15.99
N ALA A 46 5.98 8.86 16.46
CA ALA A 46 5.70 7.54 17.03
C ALA A 46 5.95 6.41 16.02
N VAL A 47 5.52 6.59 14.78
CA VAL A 47 5.74 5.62 13.70
C VAL A 47 7.22 5.51 13.32
N MET A 48 7.96 6.63 13.31
CA MET A 48 9.41 6.63 13.04
C MET A 48 10.19 5.88 14.10
N VAL A 49 9.84 6.03 15.38
CA VAL A 49 10.50 5.34 16.49
C VAL A 49 10.40 3.82 16.36
N GLN A 50 9.27 3.30 15.91
CA GLN A 50 9.06 1.84 15.81
C GLN A 50 9.58 1.22 14.51
N SER A 51 9.88 2.04 13.49
CA SER A 51 10.16 1.56 12.14
C SER A 51 11.64 1.69 11.78
N SER A 52 12.20 0.71 11.07
CA SER A 52 13.52 0.91 10.44
C SER A 52 13.42 1.93 9.30
N ALA A 53 14.50 2.67 9.05
CA ALA A 53 14.54 3.70 8.00
C ALA A 53 14.14 3.13 6.62
N LYS A 54 14.59 1.92 6.28
CA LYS A 54 14.24 1.25 5.01
C LYS A 54 12.73 0.99 4.89
N VAL A 55 12.11 0.47 5.94
CA VAL A 55 10.66 0.18 5.99
C VAL A 55 9.86 1.47 5.92
N PHE A 56 10.23 2.49 6.69
CA PHE A 56 9.55 3.79 6.72
C PHE A 56 9.59 4.49 5.36
N LEU A 57 10.77 4.59 4.72
CA LEU A 57 10.89 5.19 3.39
C LEU A 57 10.13 4.40 2.30
N THR A 58 10.11 3.07 2.42
CA THR A 58 9.32 2.23 1.52
C THR A 58 7.82 2.48 1.73
N ALA A 59 7.36 2.61 2.97
CA ALA A 59 5.97 2.92 3.29
C ALA A 59 5.51 4.24 2.66
N ILE A 60 6.33 5.30 2.75
CA ILE A 60 6.01 6.59 2.11
C ILE A 60 5.89 6.45 0.60
N LYS A 61 6.86 5.77 -0.05
CA LYS A 61 6.82 5.53 -1.50
C LYS A 61 5.58 4.71 -1.91
N MET A 62 5.25 3.69 -1.13
CA MET A 62 4.08 2.86 -1.38
C MET A 62 2.75 3.60 -1.15
N GLY A 63 2.73 4.63 -0.30
CA GLY A 63 1.53 5.45 -0.09
C GLY A 63 0.93 6.01 -1.39
N ALA A 64 1.78 6.31 -2.38
CA ALA A 64 1.33 6.72 -3.71
C ALA A 64 0.53 5.63 -4.46
N TRP A 65 0.73 4.35 -4.16
CA TRP A 65 -0.01 3.24 -4.78
C TRP A 65 -1.49 3.24 -4.39
N ALA A 66 -1.83 3.80 -3.23
CA ALA A 66 -3.23 3.96 -2.84
C ALA A 66 -4.01 4.84 -3.81
N PHE A 67 -3.35 5.80 -4.46
CA PHE A 67 -3.96 6.72 -5.43
C PHE A 67 -3.67 6.32 -6.88
N SER A 68 -2.59 5.60 -7.14
CA SER A 68 -2.18 5.14 -8.47
C SER A 68 -1.73 3.69 -8.39
N THR A 69 -2.70 2.78 -8.42
CA THR A 69 -2.46 1.34 -8.34
C THR A 69 -1.55 0.89 -9.49
N PRO A 70 -0.47 0.16 -9.24
CA PRO A 70 0.33 -0.46 -10.29
C PRO A 70 -0.56 -1.33 -11.18
N LYS A 71 -0.39 -1.21 -12.50
CA LYS A 71 -1.20 -1.98 -13.45
C LYS A 71 -0.96 -3.47 -13.23
N SER A 72 -2.03 -4.22 -13.06
CA SER A 72 -2.00 -5.67 -13.15
C SER A 72 -2.07 -6.06 -14.64
N ALA A 73 -0.98 -6.62 -15.15
CA ALA A 73 -0.86 -7.05 -16.54
C ALA A 73 -1.19 -8.55 -16.70
N GLY A 74 -2.11 -9.09 -15.90
CA GLY A 74 -2.44 -10.52 -15.88
C GLY A 74 -2.64 -11.15 -17.26
N PRO A 75 -3.54 -10.62 -18.12
CA PRO A 75 -3.75 -11.15 -19.46
C PRO A 75 -2.48 -11.11 -20.32
N ASP A 76 -1.70 -10.01 -20.26
CA ASP A 76 -0.46 -9.87 -21.02
C ASP A 76 0.60 -10.88 -20.55
N LEU A 77 0.67 -11.15 -19.25
CA LEU A 77 1.56 -12.15 -18.66
C LEU A 77 1.22 -13.56 -19.14
N ILE A 78 -0.07 -13.92 -19.21
CA ILE A 78 -0.50 -15.22 -19.73
C ILE A 78 -0.10 -15.39 -21.18
N LEU A 79 -0.34 -14.37 -22.02
CA LEU A 79 0.07 -14.40 -23.43
C LEU A 79 1.59 -14.56 -23.57
N GLN A 80 2.34 -13.82 -22.75
CA GLN A 80 3.79 -13.86 -22.75
C GLN A 80 4.32 -15.26 -22.35
N LEU A 81 3.84 -15.83 -21.24
CA LEU A 81 4.24 -17.15 -20.77
C LEU A 81 3.83 -18.26 -21.76
N THR A 82 2.64 -18.19 -22.35
CA THR A 82 2.17 -19.14 -23.37
C THR A 82 3.03 -19.06 -24.62
N SER A 83 3.41 -17.84 -25.05
CA SER A 83 4.33 -17.66 -26.19
C SER A 83 5.70 -18.25 -25.93
N TRP A 84 6.24 -18.06 -24.71
CA TRP A 84 7.51 -18.67 -24.30
C TRP A 84 7.43 -20.19 -24.22
N GLY A 85 6.32 -20.76 -23.72
CA GLY A 85 6.09 -22.18 -23.74
C GLY A 85 6.07 -22.76 -25.16
N THR A 86 5.47 -22.02 -26.09
CA THR A 86 5.45 -22.40 -27.51
C THR A 86 6.85 -22.37 -28.11
N LEU A 87 7.64 -21.33 -27.83
CA LEU A 87 9.02 -21.19 -28.32
C LEU A 87 9.91 -22.28 -27.75
N ALA A 88 9.88 -22.47 -26.42
CA ALA A 88 10.67 -23.48 -25.73
C ALA A 88 10.39 -24.91 -26.25
N ARG A 89 9.13 -25.21 -26.57
CA ARG A 89 8.74 -26.52 -27.12
C ARG A 89 9.18 -26.74 -28.55
N LYS A 90 9.24 -25.68 -29.38
CA LYS A 90 9.65 -25.78 -30.79
C LYS A 90 11.17 -25.76 -30.98
N GLU A 91 11.83 -24.89 -30.25
CA GLU A 91 13.26 -24.53 -30.50
C GLU A 91 14.18 -24.86 -29.30
N GLY A 92 13.58 -25.36 -28.20
CA GLY A 92 14.30 -25.64 -26.95
C GLY A 92 14.37 -24.46 -26.01
N MET A 93 14.74 -24.74 -24.74
CA MET A 93 14.79 -23.72 -23.68
C MET A 93 15.80 -22.59 -23.97
N LEU A 94 16.91 -22.91 -24.65
CA LEU A 94 17.94 -21.94 -25.03
C LEU A 94 17.42 -20.83 -25.94
N ALA A 95 16.34 -21.07 -26.71
CA ALA A 95 15.74 -20.04 -27.55
C ALA A 95 15.16 -18.87 -26.77
N LEU A 96 14.86 -19.07 -25.45
CA LEU A 96 14.38 -18.02 -24.55
C LEU A 96 15.48 -17.02 -24.16
N GLU A 97 16.77 -17.35 -24.30
CA GLU A 97 17.87 -16.46 -23.97
C GLU A 97 17.78 -15.12 -24.72
N ALA A 98 17.41 -15.17 -25.99
CA ALA A 98 17.22 -13.97 -26.83
C ALA A 98 16.09 -13.05 -26.32
N ARG A 99 15.18 -13.54 -25.47
CA ARG A 99 14.09 -12.75 -24.89
C ARG A 99 14.44 -12.05 -23.58
N ILE A 100 15.47 -12.52 -22.86
CA ILE A 100 15.90 -12.00 -21.55
C ILE A 100 16.18 -10.49 -21.54
N PRO A 101 16.88 -9.91 -22.54
CA PRO A 101 17.15 -8.46 -22.54
C PRO A 101 15.89 -7.59 -22.60
N GLY A 102 14.80 -8.11 -23.19
CA GLY A 102 13.51 -7.40 -23.32
C GLY A 102 12.60 -7.50 -22.09
N ILE A 103 12.98 -8.28 -21.07
CA ILE A 103 12.18 -8.45 -19.85
C ILE A 103 12.51 -7.32 -18.87
N ALA A 104 11.52 -6.45 -18.61
CA ALA A 104 11.68 -5.31 -17.70
C ALA A 104 11.58 -5.71 -16.21
N ASP A 105 10.78 -6.74 -15.87
CA ASP A 105 10.63 -7.19 -14.49
C ASP A 105 11.81 -8.09 -14.07
N PRO A 106 12.61 -7.68 -13.05
CA PRO A 106 13.74 -8.46 -12.57
C PRO A 106 13.36 -9.86 -12.07
N PHE A 107 12.17 -10.01 -11.47
CA PHE A 107 11.67 -11.29 -10.99
C PHE A 107 11.44 -12.27 -12.15
N MET A 108 10.72 -11.83 -13.16
CA MET A 108 10.47 -12.63 -14.37
C MET A 108 11.77 -12.91 -15.14
N LYS A 109 12.66 -11.92 -15.23
CA LYS A 109 13.97 -12.08 -15.85
C LYS A 109 14.78 -13.17 -15.19
N LYS A 110 14.84 -13.20 -13.86
CA LYS A 110 15.51 -14.24 -13.07
C LYS A 110 14.91 -15.62 -13.33
N GLY A 111 13.58 -15.70 -13.36
CA GLY A 111 12.89 -16.97 -13.65
C GLY A 111 13.20 -17.54 -15.03
N VAL A 112 13.21 -16.68 -16.07
CA VAL A 112 13.57 -17.11 -17.43
C VAL A 112 15.06 -17.51 -17.52
N GLN A 113 15.95 -16.82 -16.80
CA GLN A 113 17.35 -17.19 -16.73
C GLN A 113 17.51 -18.61 -16.16
N LEU A 114 16.82 -18.93 -15.07
CA LEU A 114 16.84 -20.28 -14.49
C LEU A 114 16.32 -21.37 -15.46
N LEU A 115 15.33 -21.02 -16.29
CA LEU A 115 14.84 -21.91 -17.36
C LEU A 115 15.92 -22.18 -18.40
N VAL A 116 16.57 -21.13 -18.90
CA VAL A 116 17.66 -21.23 -19.91
C VAL A 116 18.83 -22.00 -19.37
N ASP A 117 19.17 -21.84 -18.08
CA ASP A 117 20.23 -22.56 -17.38
C ASP A 117 19.87 -24.04 -17.13
N GLY A 118 18.69 -24.52 -17.53
CA GLY A 118 18.27 -25.91 -17.45
C GLY A 118 17.89 -26.40 -16.04
N HIS A 119 17.51 -25.50 -15.15
CA HIS A 119 17.04 -25.88 -13.81
C HIS A 119 15.66 -26.55 -13.85
N SER A 120 15.43 -27.50 -12.94
CA SER A 120 14.15 -28.18 -12.80
C SER A 120 13.05 -27.21 -12.30
N ALA A 121 11.78 -27.52 -12.61
CA ALA A 121 10.63 -26.74 -12.15
C ALA A 121 10.63 -26.52 -10.62
N GLU A 122 11.05 -27.54 -9.84
CA GLU A 122 11.14 -27.45 -8.37
C GLU A 122 12.19 -26.41 -7.92
N LYS A 123 13.38 -26.41 -8.53
CA LYS A 123 14.43 -25.45 -8.21
C LYS A 123 14.06 -24.03 -8.60
N ILE A 124 13.40 -23.86 -9.77
CA ILE A 124 12.88 -22.56 -10.22
C ILE A 124 11.87 -22.03 -9.20
N ARG A 125 10.95 -22.89 -8.77
CA ARG A 125 9.95 -22.56 -7.74
C ARG A 125 10.60 -22.14 -6.43
N ASP A 126 11.49 -22.94 -5.89
CA ASP A 126 12.17 -22.69 -4.60
C ASP A 126 12.88 -21.32 -4.59
N VAL A 127 13.65 -21.03 -5.63
CA VAL A 127 14.37 -19.76 -5.76
C VAL A 127 13.42 -18.57 -5.87
N LEU A 128 12.36 -18.69 -6.68
CA LEU A 128 11.43 -17.59 -6.92
C LEU A 128 10.47 -17.39 -5.74
N GLU A 129 10.04 -18.43 -5.03
CA GLU A 129 9.27 -18.32 -3.80
C GLU A 129 10.06 -17.60 -2.70
N THR A 130 11.36 -17.88 -2.58
CA THR A 130 12.23 -17.14 -1.64
C THR A 130 12.29 -15.65 -2.00
N ASP A 131 12.35 -15.31 -3.29
CA ASP A 131 12.31 -13.92 -3.75
C ASP A 131 10.95 -13.26 -3.43
N ILE A 132 9.84 -13.98 -3.63
CA ILE A 132 8.50 -13.48 -3.29
C ILE A 132 8.41 -13.21 -1.79
N GLN A 133 8.82 -14.15 -0.94
CA GLN A 133 8.76 -14.01 0.51
C GLN A 133 9.54 -12.76 0.98
N SER A 134 10.76 -12.57 0.48
CA SER A 134 11.60 -11.42 0.82
C SER A 134 10.97 -10.11 0.36
N TRP A 135 10.41 -10.09 -0.85
CA TRP A 135 9.72 -8.95 -1.45
C TRP A 135 8.44 -8.60 -0.68
N GLU A 136 7.65 -9.60 -0.34
CA GLU A 136 6.37 -9.48 0.36
C GLU A 136 6.58 -9.01 1.79
N GLN A 137 7.51 -9.62 2.53
CA GLN A 137 7.81 -9.26 3.91
C GLN A 137 8.11 -7.76 4.07
N LEU A 138 8.97 -7.20 3.22
CA LEU A 138 9.29 -5.77 3.27
C LEU A 138 8.05 -4.91 3.04
N ARG A 139 7.19 -5.30 2.10
CA ARG A 139 5.99 -4.52 1.75
C ARG A 139 4.89 -4.62 2.79
N TRP A 140 4.69 -5.81 3.37
CA TRP A 140 3.78 -5.98 4.50
C TRP A 140 4.21 -5.15 5.71
N GLN A 141 5.51 -5.15 6.05
CA GLN A 141 6.05 -4.28 7.09
C GLN A 141 5.79 -2.81 6.76
N SER A 142 5.96 -2.41 5.51
CA SER A 142 5.70 -1.03 5.07
C SER A 142 4.21 -0.65 5.11
N ALA A 143 3.30 -1.57 4.78
CA ALA A 143 1.86 -1.33 4.92
C ALA A 143 1.45 -1.20 6.40
N ARG A 144 2.08 -1.97 7.30
CA ARG A 144 1.86 -1.87 8.76
C ARG A 144 2.28 -0.51 9.34
N VAL A 145 3.17 0.23 8.69
CA VAL A 145 3.54 1.60 9.09
C VAL A 145 2.31 2.52 9.04
N TRP A 146 1.50 2.41 7.98
CA TRP A 146 0.24 3.16 7.82
C TRP A 146 -0.83 2.70 8.81
N GLU A 147 -0.89 1.41 9.09
CA GLU A 147 -1.80 0.84 10.09
C GLU A 147 -1.43 1.31 11.51
N ALA A 148 -0.15 1.36 11.84
CA ALA A 148 0.34 1.89 13.11
C ALA A 148 0.05 3.39 13.24
N ALA A 149 0.21 4.18 12.16
CA ALA A 149 -0.18 5.58 12.14
C ALA A 149 -1.67 5.76 12.44
N ALA A 150 -2.53 4.89 11.90
CA ALA A 150 -3.96 4.89 12.22
C ALA A 150 -4.22 4.59 13.71
N GLY A 151 -3.47 3.69 14.31
CA GLY A 151 -3.57 3.36 15.74
C GLY A 151 -3.10 4.49 16.66
N TYR A 152 -2.00 5.16 16.30
CA TYR A 152 -1.45 6.24 17.13
C TYR A 152 -2.18 7.57 16.98
N SER A 153 -2.70 7.88 15.80
CA SER A 153 -3.28 9.19 15.52
C SER A 153 -4.41 9.61 16.50
N PRO A 154 -5.39 8.75 16.84
CA PRO A 154 -6.43 9.11 17.82
C PRO A 154 -5.88 9.36 19.23
N THR A 155 -4.92 8.54 19.67
CA THR A 155 -4.33 8.68 21.02
C THR A 155 -3.46 9.93 21.13
N VAL A 156 -2.73 10.28 20.07
CA VAL A 156 -2.01 11.56 19.97
C VAL A 156 -3.00 12.73 19.93
N GLY A 157 -4.17 12.55 19.29
CA GLY A 157 -5.28 13.51 19.34
C GLY A 157 -5.76 13.79 20.77
N ILE A 158 -5.85 12.73 21.61
CA ILE A 158 -6.18 12.88 23.04
C ILE A 158 -5.08 13.67 23.76
N ILE A 159 -3.80 13.43 23.48
CA ILE A 159 -2.70 14.22 24.03
C ILE A 159 -2.90 15.71 23.67
N GLY A 160 -3.22 16.00 22.40
CA GLY A 160 -3.51 17.36 21.95
C GLY A 160 -4.69 17.99 22.68
N ALA A 161 -5.73 17.20 22.94
CA ALA A 161 -6.90 17.67 23.71
C ALA A 161 -6.53 18.03 25.15
N VAL A 162 -5.75 17.19 25.82
CA VAL A 162 -5.27 17.45 27.20
C VAL A 162 -4.39 18.70 27.23
N LEU A 163 -3.48 18.89 26.28
CA LEU A 163 -2.64 20.09 26.17
C LEU A 163 -3.50 21.36 25.95
N GLY A 164 -4.54 21.29 25.12
CA GLY A 164 -5.50 22.38 24.92
C GLY A 164 -6.23 22.75 26.22
N LEU A 165 -6.71 21.75 26.97
CA LEU A 165 -7.36 21.96 28.26
C LEU A 165 -6.40 22.49 29.32
N MET A 166 -5.15 22.06 29.34
CA MET A 166 -4.13 22.64 30.23
C MET A 166 -3.95 24.14 29.97
N HIS A 167 -3.94 24.56 28.70
CA HIS A 167 -3.88 25.97 28.33
C HIS A 167 -5.09 26.76 28.84
N VAL A 168 -6.30 26.18 28.79
CA VAL A 168 -7.54 26.74 29.37
C VAL A 168 -7.36 26.94 30.88
N MET A 169 -6.89 25.92 31.58
CA MET A 169 -6.70 25.98 33.05
C MET A 169 -5.69 27.06 33.48
N GLN A 170 -4.66 27.31 32.69
CA GLN A 170 -3.66 28.36 32.95
C GLN A 170 -4.22 29.78 32.75
N ASN A 171 -5.29 29.93 31.97
CA ASN A 171 -5.87 31.23 31.60
C ASN A 171 -7.32 31.43 32.15
N LEU A 172 -7.68 30.77 33.24
CA LEU A 172 -9.03 30.87 33.81
C LEU A 172 -9.44 32.30 34.20
N SER A 173 -8.47 33.16 34.52
CA SER A 173 -8.73 34.58 34.83
C SER A 173 -8.98 35.45 33.60
N GLU A 174 -8.76 34.93 32.38
CA GLU A 174 -8.94 35.66 31.12
C GLU A 174 -9.96 34.95 30.21
N PRO A 175 -11.27 35.21 30.36
CA PRO A 175 -12.33 34.52 29.62
C PRO A 175 -12.19 34.56 28.08
N SER A 176 -11.58 35.62 27.56
CA SER A 176 -11.31 35.80 26.12
C SER A 176 -10.35 34.75 25.53
N LYS A 177 -9.50 34.12 26.34
CA LYS A 177 -8.54 33.10 25.93
C LYS A 177 -9.07 31.67 26.06
N LEU A 178 -10.15 31.46 26.83
CA LEU A 178 -10.67 30.11 27.08
C LEU A 178 -11.21 29.45 25.81
N GLY A 179 -11.88 30.21 24.96
CA GLY A 179 -12.45 29.67 23.71
C GLY A 179 -11.44 29.06 22.76
N SER A 180 -10.28 29.70 22.64
CA SER A 180 -9.20 29.19 21.75
C SER A 180 -8.59 27.89 22.26
N GLY A 181 -8.35 27.75 23.57
CA GLY A 181 -7.82 26.52 24.15
C GLY A 181 -8.82 25.35 24.06
N ILE A 182 -10.11 25.62 24.28
CA ILE A 182 -11.18 24.63 24.10
C ILE A 182 -11.24 24.18 22.65
N ALA A 183 -11.19 25.12 21.70
CA ALA A 183 -11.20 24.79 20.26
C ALA A 183 -10.03 23.88 19.88
N VAL A 184 -8.81 24.19 20.35
CA VAL A 184 -7.62 23.33 20.10
C VAL A 184 -7.86 21.91 20.62
N ALA A 185 -8.43 21.77 21.84
CA ALA A 185 -8.68 20.46 22.43
C ALA A 185 -9.64 19.59 21.59
N PHE A 186 -10.76 20.15 21.17
CA PHE A 186 -11.73 19.40 20.33
C PHE A 186 -11.18 19.13 18.94
N VAL A 187 -10.54 20.10 18.29
CA VAL A 187 -10.01 19.95 16.94
C VAL A 187 -8.85 18.94 16.89
N ALA A 188 -8.01 18.87 17.92
CA ALA A 188 -6.97 17.85 18.00
C ALA A 188 -7.56 16.43 17.99
N THR A 189 -8.65 16.21 18.71
CA THR A 189 -9.35 14.93 18.72
C THR A 189 -9.97 14.62 17.35
N ILE A 190 -10.60 15.61 16.72
CA ILE A 190 -11.16 15.47 15.36
C ILE A 190 -10.06 15.11 14.37
N TYR A 191 -8.93 15.79 14.40
CA TYR A 191 -7.80 15.47 13.50
C TYR A 191 -7.26 14.06 13.74
N GLY A 192 -7.09 13.66 15.01
CA GLY A 192 -6.63 12.32 15.36
C GLY A 192 -7.50 11.22 14.75
N VAL A 193 -8.82 11.35 14.93
CA VAL A 193 -9.79 10.37 14.42
C VAL A 193 -9.94 10.46 12.89
N ALA A 194 -9.95 11.67 12.33
CA ALA A 194 -10.07 11.87 10.88
C ALA A 194 -8.87 11.29 10.13
N PHE A 195 -7.63 11.59 10.55
CA PHE A 195 -6.43 11.02 9.92
C PHE A 195 -6.40 9.50 10.03
N ALA A 196 -6.79 8.94 11.17
CA ALA A 196 -6.82 7.51 11.36
C ALA A 196 -7.76 6.82 10.37
N ASN A 197 -9.02 7.28 10.29
CA ASN A 197 -10.09 6.56 9.62
C ASN A 197 -10.31 6.98 8.16
N LEU A 198 -9.94 8.20 7.78
CA LEU A 198 -10.12 8.69 6.40
C LEU A 198 -8.85 8.60 5.56
N LEU A 199 -7.67 8.51 6.19
CA LEU A 199 -6.39 8.49 5.48
C LEU A 199 -5.59 7.22 5.79
N PHE A 200 -5.12 7.06 7.03
CA PHE A 200 -4.11 6.05 7.35
C PHE A 200 -4.63 4.62 7.20
N LEU A 201 -5.79 4.32 7.78
CA LEU A 201 -6.36 2.96 7.73
C LEU A 201 -6.81 2.55 6.31
N PRO A 202 -7.53 3.40 5.55
CA PRO A 202 -7.86 3.10 4.15
C PRO A 202 -6.63 2.89 3.28
N VAL A 203 -5.59 3.71 3.44
CA VAL A 203 -4.32 3.53 2.72
C VAL A 203 -3.67 2.20 3.09
N ALA A 204 -3.57 1.87 4.39
CA ALA A 204 -3.00 0.59 4.84
C ALA A 204 -3.72 -0.61 4.23
N ASN A 205 -5.04 -0.62 4.30
CA ASN A 205 -5.85 -1.74 3.77
C ASN A 205 -5.71 -1.87 2.25
N LYS A 206 -5.68 -0.75 1.54
CA LYS A 206 -5.49 -0.76 0.09
C LYS A 206 -4.10 -1.24 -0.30
N LEU A 207 -3.05 -0.83 0.42
CA LEU A 207 -1.70 -1.34 0.21
C LEU A 207 -1.63 -2.85 0.43
N LYS A 208 -2.29 -3.37 1.47
CA LYS A 208 -2.38 -4.81 1.72
C LYS A 208 -3.02 -5.56 0.54
N ALA A 209 -4.14 -5.04 0.01
CA ALA A 209 -4.81 -5.62 -1.14
C ALA A 209 -3.93 -5.62 -2.40
N ILE A 210 -3.20 -4.52 -2.66
CA ILE A 210 -2.27 -4.42 -3.78
C ILE A 210 -1.12 -5.42 -3.64
N ILE A 211 -0.55 -5.57 -2.43
CA ILE A 211 0.52 -6.54 -2.16
C ILE A 211 0.02 -7.96 -2.48
N MET A 212 -1.14 -8.35 -1.94
CA MET A 212 -1.73 -9.66 -2.21
C MET A 212 -1.93 -9.91 -3.70
N GLN A 213 -2.46 -8.94 -4.43
CA GLN A 213 -2.65 -9.04 -5.87
C GLN A 213 -1.32 -9.21 -6.61
N GLN A 214 -0.28 -8.47 -6.23
CA GLN A 214 1.04 -8.60 -6.85
C GLN A 214 1.72 -9.92 -6.52
N THR A 215 1.57 -10.43 -5.29
CA THR A 215 2.03 -11.78 -4.91
C THR A 215 1.34 -12.83 -5.77
N HIS A 216 0.03 -12.77 -5.89
CA HIS A 216 -0.75 -13.70 -6.70
C HIS A 216 -0.32 -13.72 -8.19
N MET A 217 -0.01 -12.56 -8.76
CA MET A 217 0.53 -12.49 -10.13
C MET A 217 1.94 -13.11 -10.23
N ARG A 218 2.77 -13.00 -9.19
CA ARG A 218 4.09 -13.65 -9.16
C ARG A 218 3.98 -15.17 -9.04
N ASP A 219 3.04 -15.67 -8.24
CA ASP A 219 2.75 -17.10 -8.15
C ASP A 219 2.32 -17.66 -9.51
N MET A 220 1.47 -16.92 -10.24
CA MET A 220 1.11 -17.25 -11.62
C MET A 220 2.35 -17.36 -12.53
N VAL A 221 3.32 -16.46 -12.39
CA VAL A 221 4.57 -16.52 -13.17
C VAL A 221 5.37 -17.77 -12.80
N ILE A 222 5.49 -18.11 -11.51
CA ILE A 222 6.17 -19.34 -11.05
C ILE A 222 5.52 -20.58 -11.68
N ASP A 223 4.20 -20.65 -11.61
CA ASP A 223 3.46 -21.79 -12.16
C ASP A 223 3.62 -21.90 -13.69
N GLY A 224 3.61 -20.76 -14.37
CA GLY A 224 3.86 -20.72 -15.81
C GLY A 224 5.27 -21.17 -16.19
N LEU A 225 6.29 -20.67 -15.49
CA LEU A 225 7.68 -21.06 -15.73
C LEU A 225 7.93 -22.53 -15.38
N GLY A 226 7.33 -23.02 -14.28
CA GLY A 226 7.39 -24.44 -13.92
C GLY A 226 6.76 -25.35 -14.98
N ALA A 227 5.63 -24.95 -15.52
CA ALA A 227 4.96 -25.69 -16.60
C ALA A 227 5.80 -25.69 -17.89
N ILE A 228 6.48 -24.59 -18.21
CA ILE A 228 7.42 -24.52 -19.34
C ILE A 228 8.61 -25.46 -19.09
N ALA A 229 9.19 -25.45 -17.88
CA ALA A 229 10.31 -26.32 -17.50
C ALA A 229 9.96 -27.81 -17.67
N ASN A 230 8.71 -28.18 -17.36
CA ASN A 230 8.20 -29.54 -17.52
C ASN A 230 7.83 -29.88 -18.98
N GLY A 231 7.96 -28.95 -19.93
CA GLY A 231 7.59 -29.19 -21.34
C GLY A 231 6.09 -29.33 -21.57
N GLU A 232 5.25 -28.78 -20.69
CA GLU A 232 3.79 -28.85 -20.80
C GLU A 232 3.27 -28.18 -22.07
N ASN A 233 2.07 -28.64 -22.54
CA ASN A 233 1.46 -28.07 -23.73
C ASN A 233 1.10 -26.59 -23.51
N PRO A 234 1.45 -25.67 -24.43
CA PRO A 234 1.13 -24.25 -24.30
C PRO A 234 -0.36 -23.97 -24.05
N ARG A 235 -1.26 -24.76 -24.64
CA ARG A 235 -2.71 -24.64 -24.41
C ARG A 235 -3.10 -25.02 -22.97
N TYR A 236 -2.40 -25.97 -22.37
CA TYR A 236 -2.61 -26.35 -20.98
C TYR A 236 -2.07 -25.25 -20.04
N ILE A 237 -0.88 -24.68 -20.37
CA ILE A 237 -0.30 -23.54 -19.66
C ILE A 237 -1.30 -22.38 -19.62
N GLU A 238 -1.88 -22.02 -20.78
CA GLU A 238 -2.86 -20.95 -20.89
C GLU A 238 -4.09 -21.21 -19.99
N LEU A 239 -4.68 -22.40 -20.09
CA LEU A 239 -5.85 -22.78 -19.27
C LEU A 239 -5.56 -22.74 -17.78
N LYS A 240 -4.40 -23.23 -17.36
CA LYS A 240 -3.94 -23.20 -15.95
C LYS A 240 -3.78 -21.77 -15.45
N LEU A 241 -3.14 -20.91 -16.24
CA LEU A 241 -2.89 -19.53 -15.84
C LEU A 241 -4.15 -18.65 -15.89
N GLN A 242 -5.14 -18.95 -16.72
CA GLN A 242 -6.42 -18.25 -16.74
C GLN A 242 -7.17 -18.35 -15.40
N SER A 243 -7.00 -19.43 -14.63
CA SER A 243 -7.60 -19.56 -13.31
C SER A 243 -7.12 -18.54 -12.28
N TYR A 244 -5.98 -17.90 -12.52
CA TYR A 244 -5.47 -16.80 -11.68
C TYR A 244 -6.17 -15.46 -11.93
N LEU A 245 -6.95 -15.32 -13.00
CA LEU A 245 -7.66 -14.08 -13.33
C LEU A 245 -9.13 -14.08 -12.87
N ASN A 246 -9.64 -15.22 -12.43
CA ASN A 246 -10.98 -15.40 -11.88
C ASN A 246 -10.94 -15.25 -10.36
#